data_27c26111c5b513b5eaf25fdc6bbe0315
#
_entry.id   27c26111c5b513b5eaf25fdc6bbe0315
#
_cell.length_a   1.000
_cell.length_b   1.000
_cell.length_c   1.000
_cell.angle_alpha   90.00
_cell.angle_beta   90.00
_cell.angle_gamma   90.00
#
_symmetry.space_group_name_H-M   'P 1'
#
loop_
_entity.id
_entity.type
_entity.pdbx_description
1 polymer ?
#
loop_
_entity_poly.entity_id
_entity_poly.type
_entity_poly.pdbx_seq_one_letter_code
_entity_poly.pdbx_strand_id
1 'polypeptide(L)'
;MENVLSDYHYTTARNFYTSAITLLSTEEKPNKEVIRVYEAKVKSAHGKYIEENETGIISLKQSEAFKGGVEQIDELLQKLKEDKNMMVYIIFKMLKLYHIRNEIATLQIIPIKQFNKLKTSDKVDNNYIVLGSKRLFISRNGYKTDKKYGEIIFDITDKEFNKELRTY
;
A
#
# COMPACT_ATOMS: atom_id res chain seq x y z
N MET A 1 24.58 23.77 -6.07
CA MET A 1 23.52 22.75 -6.04
C MET A 1 23.49 21.93 -4.73
N GLU A 2 24.65 21.71 -4.07
CA GLU A 2 24.71 20.93 -2.82
C GLU A 2 23.95 21.54 -1.64
N ASN A 3 23.94 22.87 -1.49
CA ASN A 3 23.26 23.55 -0.38
C ASN A 3 21.72 23.52 -0.47
N VAL A 4 21.15 23.31 -1.65
CA VAL A 4 19.70 23.33 -1.82
C VAL A 4 19.06 22.00 -1.40
N LEU A 5 19.79 20.89 -1.51
CA LEU A 5 19.28 19.56 -1.20
C LEU A 5 19.48 19.15 0.25
N SER A 6 20.31 19.89 1.03
CA SER A 6 20.49 19.66 2.47
C SER A 6 19.21 19.89 3.29
N ASP A 7 18.34 20.78 2.80
CA ASP A 7 17.09 21.13 3.49
C ASP A 7 15.94 20.16 3.20
N TYR A 8 16.14 19.23 2.27
CA TYR A 8 15.12 18.24 1.92
C TYR A 8 15.33 16.94 2.69
N HIS A 9 14.20 16.28 2.99
CA HIS A 9 14.23 14.94 3.53
C HIS A 9 15.03 13.99 2.62
N TYR A 10 15.83 13.09 3.18
CA TYR A 10 16.75 12.21 2.42
C TYR A 10 16.07 11.42 1.31
N THR A 11 14.78 11.02 1.46
CA THR A 11 14.03 10.34 0.39
C THR A 11 13.79 11.23 -0.82
N THR A 12 13.52 12.51 -0.60
CA THR A 12 13.37 13.51 -1.66
C THR A 12 14.72 13.76 -2.34
N ALA A 13 15.76 13.99 -1.55
CA ALA A 13 17.11 14.16 -2.06
C ALA A 13 17.58 12.94 -2.89
N ARG A 14 17.30 11.72 -2.44
CA ARG A 14 17.57 10.49 -3.19
C ARG A 14 16.93 10.49 -4.57
N ASN A 15 15.66 10.89 -4.66
CA ASN A 15 14.95 10.94 -5.94
C ASN A 15 15.59 11.95 -6.91
N PHE A 16 16.03 13.13 -6.42
CA PHE A 16 16.78 14.09 -7.22
C PHE A 16 18.11 13.51 -7.73
N TYR A 17 18.88 12.85 -6.85
CA TYR A 17 20.13 12.23 -7.26
C TYR A 17 19.93 11.13 -8.31
N THR A 18 18.88 10.30 -8.13
CA THR A 18 18.54 9.25 -9.10
C THR A 18 18.15 9.85 -10.46
N SER A 19 17.36 10.93 -10.47
CA SER A 19 16.98 11.63 -11.68
C SER A 19 18.20 12.26 -12.38
N ALA A 20 19.13 12.83 -11.60
CA ALA A 20 20.38 13.38 -12.14
C ALA A 20 21.26 12.29 -12.77
N ILE A 21 21.38 11.11 -12.13
CA ILE A 21 22.10 9.96 -12.69
C ILE A 21 21.48 9.55 -14.03
N THR A 22 20.14 9.43 -14.07
CA THR A 22 19.43 9.06 -15.30
C THR A 22 19.74 10.05 -16.42
N LEU A 23 19.62 11.34 -16.15
CA LEU A 23 19.88 12.40 -17.13
C LEU A 23 21.33 12.36 -17.63
N LEU A 24 22.30 12.32 -16.73
CA LEU A 24 23.73 12.25 -17.08
C LEU A 24 24.09 10.99 -17.87
N SER A 25 23.41 9.88 -17.63
CA SER A 25 23.63 8.62 -18.33
C SER A 25 23.09 8.61 -19.76
N THR A 26 22.23 9.57 -20.14
CA THR A 26 21.70 9.70 -21.50
C THR A 26 22.58 10.57 -22.40
N GLU A 27 23.62 11.22 -21.88
CA GLU A 27 24.55 11.99 -22.66
C GLU A 27 25.41 11.09 -23.58
N GLU A 28 25.82 11.61 -24.75
CA GLU A 28 26.69 10.87 -25.69
C GLU A 28 28.03 10.46 -25.06
N LYS A 29 28.53 11.26 -24.12
CA LYS A 29 29.76 11.00 -23.36
C LYS A 29 29.51 11.19 -21.85
N PRO A 30 28.93 10.21 -21.17
CA PRO A 30 28.59 10.34 -19.76
C PRO A 30 29.80 10.58 -18.88
N ASN A 31 29.74 11.59 -18.01
CA ASN A 31 30.80 11.82 -17.02
C ASN A 31 30.67 10.83 -15.86
N LYS A 32 31.43 9.73 -15.96
CA LYS A 32 31.39 8.61 -14.99
C LYS A 32 31.78 9.04 -13.57
N GLU A 33 32.65 10.04 -13.41
CA GLU A 33 33.06 10.50 -12.08
C GLU A 33 31.92 11.23 -11.39
N VAL A 34 31.23 12.10 -12.10
CA VAL A 34 30.05 12.82 -11.59
C VAL A 34 28.94 11.82 -11.25
N ILE A 35 28.69 10.83 -12.11
CA ILE A 35 27.69 9.77 -11.85
C ILE A 35 28.04 9.02 -10.56
N ARG A 36 29.28 8.61 -10.35
CA ARG A 36 29.71 7.92 -9.10
C ARG A 36 29.48 8.75 -7.85
N VAL A 37 29.67 10.07 -7.92
CA VAL A 37 29.37 10.98 -6.79
C VAL A 37 27.89 10.93 -6.44
N TYR A 38 27.01 10.99 -7.44
CA TYR A 38 25.56 10.89 -7.21
C TYR A 38 25.13 9.50 -6.72
N GLU A 39 25.72 8.43 -7.24
CA GLU A 39 25.48 7.07 -6.77
C GLU A 39 25.85 6.90 -5.29
N ALA A 40 26.98 7.46 -4.86
CA ALA A 40 27.35 7.46 -3.44
C ALA A 40 26.32 8.20 -2.57
N LYS A 41 25.80 9.34 -3.05
CA LYS A 41 24.74 10.09 -2.35
C LYS A 41 23.42 9.32 -2.29
N VAL A 42 23.02 8.62 -3.35
CA VAL A 42 21.85 7.72 -3.36
C VAL A 42 22.02 6.63 -2.33
N LYS A 43 23.20 5.98 -2.27
CA LYS A 43 23.51 4.93 -1.30
C LYS A 43 23.46 5.44 0.14
N SER A 44 24.01 6.62 0.41
CA SER A 44 23.94 7.24 1.74
C SER A 44 22.52 7.56 2.16
N ALA A 45 21.72 8.15 1.26
CA ALA A 45 20.30 8.44 1.54
C ALA A 45 19.47 7.16 1.75
N HIS A 46 19.81 6.08 1.05
CA HIS A 46 19.16 4.78 1.24
C HIS A 46 19.56 4.15 2.59
N GLY A 47 20.79 4.30 3.03
CA GLY A 47 21.23 3.87 4.35
C GLY A 47 20.45 4.52 5.47
N LYS A 48 20.22 5.83 5.42
CA LYS A 48 19.37 6.54 6.38
C LYS A 48 17.91 6.03 6.38
N TYR A 49 17.37 5.72 5.21
CA TYR A 49 16.03 5.14 5.09
C TYR A 49 15.93 3.77 5.78
N ILE A 50 16.94 2.93 5.61
CA ILE A 50 16.99 1.61 6.27
C ILE A 50 17.07 1.80 7.77
N GLU A 51 17.99 2.63 8.26
CA GLU A 51 18.19 2.92 9.68
C GLU A 51 16.91 3.41 10.37
N GLU A 52 16.19 4.36 9.76
CA GLU A 52 14.91 4.82 10.29
C GLU A 52 13.83 3.73 10.32
N ASN A 53 13.77 2.88 9.27
CA ASN A 53 12.80 1.79 9.25
C ASN A 53 13.14 0.67 10.25
N GLU A 54 14.41 0.36 10.45
CA GLU A 54 14.85 -0.64 11.44
C GLU A 54 14.64 -0.16 12.87
N THR A 55 14.81 1.15 13.13
CA THR A 55 14.56 1.74 14.46
C THR A 55 13.09 1.94 14.76
N GLY A 56 12.20 1.78 13.75
CA GLY A 56 10.77 2.00 13.91
C GLY A 56 10.39 3.45 14.27
N ILE A 57 11.32 4.38 14.12
CA ILE A 57 11.08 5.80 14.41
C ILE A 57 10.18 6.37 13.31
N ILE A 58 8.95 6.71 13.69
CA ILE A 58 8.02 7.44 12.82
C ILE A 58 8.34 8.93 12.87
N SER A 59 8.13 9.65 11.78
CA SER A 59 8.35 11.10 11.76
C SER A 59 7.48 11.81 12.81
N LEU A 60 7.95 12.94 13.34
CA LEU A 60 7.18 13.75 14.29
C LEU A 60 5.76 14.04 13.78
N LYS A 61 5.62 14.36 12.50
CA LYS A 61 4.33 14.58 11.86
C LYS A 61 3.42 13.34 11.89
N GLN A 62 3.99 12.17 11.67
CA GLN A 62 3.25 10.90 11.77
C GLN A 62 2.92 10.58 13.23
N SER A 63 3.86 10.79 14.16
CA SER A 63 3.62 10.61 15.58
C SER A 63 2.52 11.53 16.09
N GLU A 64 2.50 12.79 15.66
CA GLU A 64 1.43 13.73 16.00
C GLU A 64 0.08 13.33 15.42
N ALA A 65 0.04 12.81 14.19
CA ALA A 65 -1.19 12.32 13.56
C ALA A 65 -1.73 11.05 14.23
N PHE A 66 -0.86 10.24 14.85
CA PHE A 66 -1.20 8.97 15.51
C PHE A 66 -1.14 9.03 17.04
N LYS A 67 -1.43 10.18 17.64
CA LYS A 67 -1.39 10.34 19.11
C LYS A 67 -2.25 9.33 19.89
N GLY A 68 -3.31 8.77 19.28
CA GLY A 68 -4.18 7.76 19.89
C GLY A 68 -3.88 6.31 19.49
N GLY A 69 -2.87 6.08 18.65
CA GLY A 69 -2.46 4.71 18.30
C GLY A 69 -3.56 3.87 17.63
N VAL A 70 -3.54 2.57 17.92
CA VAL A 70 -4.49 1.59 17.37
C VAL A 70 -5.89 1.80 17.93
N GLU A 71 -5.99 2.30 19.17
CA GLU A 71 -7.26 2.57 19.85
C GLU A 71 -8.14 3.54 19.05
N GLN A 72 -7.57 4.58 18.46
CA GLN A 72 -8.33 5.52 17.61
C GLN A 72 -8.95 4.85 16.38
N ILE A 73 -8.27 3.85 15.82
CA ILE A 73 -8.82 3.09 14.69
C ILE A 73 -10.02 2.26 15.15
N ASP A 74 -9.94 1.68 16.35
CA ASP A 74 -11.03 0.88 16.91
C ASP A 74 -12.25 1.75 17.27
N GLU A 75 -12.02 2.91 17.86
CA GLU A 75 -13.07 3.90 18.12
C GLU A 75 -13.74 4.37 16.82
N LEU A 76 -12.95 4.65 15.77
CA LEU A 76 -13.48 5.01 14.46
C LEU A 76 -14.33 3.88 13.87
N LEU A 77 -13.85 2.64 13.92
CA LEU A 77 -14.59 1.49 13.43
C LEU A 77 -15.90 1.30 14.19
N GLN A 78 -15.88 1.46 15.50
CA GLN A 78 -17.09 1.37 16.33
C GLN A 78 -18.10 2.47 15.94
N LYS A 79 -17.64 3.72 15.82
CA LYS A 79 -18.48 4.83 15.40
C LYS A 79 -19.10 4.63 14.02
N LEU A 80 -18.30 4.17 13.04
CA LEU A 80 -18.81 3.88 11.69
C LEU A 80 -19.91 2.81 11.70
N LYS A 81 -19.80 1.84 12.60
CA LYS A 81 -20.80 0.78 12.79
C LYS A 81 -22.09 1.32 13.40
N GLU A 82 -21.99 2.18 14.43
CA GLU A 82 -23.11 2.88 15.08
C GLU A 82 -23.85 3.80 14.11
N ASP A 83 -23.09 4.57 13.30
CA ASP A 83 -23.61 5.46 12.27
C ASP A 83 -24.17 4.70 11.04
N LYS A 84 -24.11 3.36 11.04
CA LYS A 84 -24.53 2.46 9.93
C LYS A 84 -23.80 2.78 8.61
N ASN A 85 -22.61 3.36 8.67
CA ASN A 85 -21.78 3.62 7.49
C ASN A 85 -20.95 2.38 7.13
N MET A 86 -21.67 1.30 6.76
CA MET A 86 -21.07 -0.03 6.58
C MET A 86 -20.05 -0.10 5.46
N MET A 87 -20.19 0.67 4.37
CA MET A 87 -19.20 0.69 3.30
C MET A 87 -17.86 1.20 3.81
N VAL A 88 -17.84 2.35 4.47
CA VAL A 88 -16.62 2.94 5.02
C VAL A 88 -16.05 2.06 6.13
N TYR A 89 -16.90 1.48 6.98
CA TYR A 89 -16.51 0.50 7.98
C TYR A 89 -15.74 -0.67 7.37
N ILE A 90 -16.29 -1.31 6.32
CA ILE A 90 -15.67 -2.45 5.62
C ILE A 90 -14.29 -2.05 5.08
N ILE A 91 -14.17 -0.87 4.45
CA ILE A 91 -12.91 -0.36 3.92
C ILE A 91 -11.87 -0.24 5.04
N PHE A 92 -12.18 0.45 6.14
CA PHE A 92 -11.23 0.63 7.24
C PHE A 92 -10.92 -0.68 7.96
N LYS A 93 -11.89 -1.57 8.15
CA LYS A 93 -11.67 -2.90 8.72
C LYS A 93 -10.74 -3.76 7.84
N MET A 94 -10.91 -3.70 6.53
CA MET A 94 -10.02 -4.34 5.55
C MET A 94 -8.60 -3.79 5.61
N LEU A 95 -8.43 -2.47 5.66
CA LEU A 95 -7.12 -1.84 5.81
C LEU A 95 -6.43 -2.28 7.11
N LYS A 96 -7.18 -2.35 8.23
CA LYS A 96 -6.65 -2.78 9.52
C LYS A 96 -6.22 -4.25 9.53
N LEU A 97 -7.06 -5.16 9.00
CA LEU A 97 -6.85 -6.61 9.10
C LEU A 97 -5.89 -7.16 8.04
N TYR A 98 -5.93 -6.61 6.83
CA TYR A 98 -5.25 -7.21 5.67
C TYR A 98 -4.22 -6.31 5.01
N HIS A 99 -3.98 -5.10 5.56
CA HIS A 99 -3.00 -4.15 5.05
C HIS A 99 -3.08 -3.91 3.54
N ILE A 100 -4.31 -3.94 3.01
CA ILE A 100 -4.59 -3.72 1.59
C ILE A 100 -4.41 -2.22 1.29
N ARG A 101 -3.78 -1.90 0.17
CA ARG A 101 -3.57 -0.51 -0.28
C ARG A 101 -4.84 0.05 -0.94
N ASN A 102 -4.68 1.15 -1.67
CA ASN A 102 -5.79 1.86 -2.35
C ASN A 102 -6.55 1.02 -3.40
N GLU A 103 -6.06 -0.18 -3.75
CA GLU A 103 -6.78 -1.12 -4.62
C GLU A 103 -8.17 -1.50 -4.05
N ILE A 104 -8.39 -1.23 -2.77
CA ILE A 104 -9.68 -1.43 -2.11
C ILE A 104 -10.81 -0.57 -2.72
N ALA A 105 -10.48 0.54 -3.35
CA ALA A 105 -11.48 1.42 -3.99
C ALA A 105 -12.22 0.75 -5.15
N THR A 106 -11.62 -0.26 -5.78
CA THR A 106 -12.20 -1.04 -6.89
C THR A 106 -12.67 -2.42 -6.44
N LEU A 107 -12.67 -2.70 -5.13
CA LEU A 107 -13.01 -3.99 -4.57
C LEU A 107 -14.52 -4.26 -4.69
N GLN A 108 -14.87 -5.36 -5.31
CA GLN A 108 -16.26 -5.79 -5.49
C GLN A 108 -16.59 -6.93 -4.51
N ILE A 109 -17.73 -6.84 -3.84
CA ILE A 109 -18.22 -7.91 -2.98
C ILE A 109 -19.22 -8.74 -3.77
N ILE A 110 -18.88 -10.01 -4.05
CA ILE A 110 -19.72 -10.87 -4.89
C ILE A 110 -19.86 -12.29 -4.34
N PRO A 111 -21.00 -12.94 -4.60
CA PRO A 111 -21.18 -14.36 -4.28
C PRO A 111 -20.24 -15.26 -5.08
N ILE A 112 -19.81 -16.39 -4.49
CA ILE A 112 -18.94 -17.38 -5.17
C ILE A 112 -19.54 -17.89 -6.49
N LYS A 113 -20.85 -18.01 -6.58
CA LYS A 113 -21.51 -18.42 -7.82
C LYS A 113 -21.30 -17.41 -8.95
N GLN A 114 -21.30 -16.12 -8.65
CA GLN A 114 -21.03 -15.08 -9.60
C GLN A 114 -19.54 -15.05 -9.97
N PHE A 115 -18.66 -15.13 -8.98
CA PHE A 115 -17.21 -15.18 -9.19
C PHE A 115 -16.78 -16.32 -10.12
N ASN A 116 -17.37 -17.51 -9.97
CA ASN A 116 -17.08 -18.68 -10.80
C ASN A 116 -17.55 -18.54 -12.26
N LYS A 117 -18.48 -17.62 -12.53
CA LYS A 117 -18.97 -17.33 -13.88
C LYS A 117 -18.15 -16.25 -14.60
N LEU A 118 -17.30 -15.52 -13.88
CA LEU A 118 -16.45 -14.48 -14.48
C LEU A 118 -15.43 -15.11 -15.42
N LYS A 119 -15.25 -14.48 -16.56
CA LYS A 119 -14.17 -14.81 -17.49
C LYS A 119 -12.82 -14.43 -16.87
N THR A 120 -11.76 -15.07 -17.32
CA THR A 120 -10.40 -14.75 -16.86
C THR A 120 -10.05 -13.28 -17.10
N SER A 121 -10.45 -12.70 -18.24
CA SER A 121 -10.30 -11.27 -18.54
C SER A 121 -10.92 -10.37 -17.49
N ASP A 122 -12.14 -10.70 -17.03
CA ASP A 122 -12.87 -9.87 -16.08
C ASP A 122 -12.27 -9.95 -14.67
N LYS A 123 -11.57 -11.04 -14.37
CA LYS A 123 -10.88 -11.23 -13.10
C LYS A 123 -9.57 -10.45 -13.00
N VAL A 124 -8.82 -10.36 -14.13
CA VAL A 124 -7.46 -9.78 -14.14
C VAL A 124 -7.44 -8.30 -13.73
N ASP A 125 -8.46 -7.53 -14.14
CA ASP A 125 -8.49 -6.08 -13.94
C ASP A 125 -9.20 -5.65 -12.65
N ASN A 126 -9.75 -6.59 -11.87
CA ASN A 126 -10.57 -6.27 -10.70
C ASN A 126 -10.15 -7.03 -9.46
N ASN A 127 -10.54 -6.48 -8.31
CA ASN A 127 -10.34 -7.10 -7.00
C ASN A 127 -11.69 -7.49 -6.40
N TYR A 128 -11.74 -8.63 -5.73
CA TYR A 128 -12.99 -9.20 -5.23
C TYR A 128 -12.90 -9.66 -3.78
N ILE A 129 -13.96 -9.39 -3.00
CA ILE A 129 -14.31 -10.19 -1.82
C ILE A 129 -15.33 -11.22 -2.26
N VAL A 130 -14.99 -12.49 -2.15
CA VAL A 130 -15.85 -13.58 -2.62
C VAL A 130 -16.54 -14.25 -1.44
N LEU A 131 -17.87 -14.16 -1.44
CA LEU A 131 -18.72 -14.73 -0.40
C LEU A 131 -19.09 -16.17 -0.74
N GLY A 132 -18.35 -17.13 -0.18
CA GLY A 132 -18.66 -18.55 -0.28
C GLY A 132 -19.39 -19.07 0.97
N SER A 133 -20.09 -20.21 0.86
CA SER A 133 -20.79 -20.82 1.99
C SER A 133 -19.83 -21.28 3.09
N LYS A 134 -18.71 -21.88 2.72
CA LYS A 134 -17.71 -22.43 3.65
C LYS A 134 -16.56 -21.50 3.94
N ARG A 135 -16.20 -20.61 2.99
CA ARG A 135 -15.09 -19.68 3.12
C ARG A 135 -15.42 -18.33 2.47
N LEU A 136 -14.89 -17.27 3.03
CA LEU A 136 -14.78 -15.97 2.39
C LEU A 136 -13.32 -15.74 2.05
N PHE A 137 -13.05 -15.19 0.88
CA PHE A 137 -11.69 -14.91 0.48
C PHE A 137 -11.60 -13.62 -0.36
N ILE A 138 -10.41 -13.07 -0.41
CA ILE A 138 -10.09 -11.94 -1.27
C ILE A 138 -9.29 -12.48 -2.46
N SER A 139 -9.72 -12.12 -3.68
CA SER A 139 -8.99 -12.32 -4.90
C SER A 139 -8.47 -10.96 -5.36
N ARG A 140 -7.14 -10.78 -5.35
CA ARG A 140 -6.46 -9.57 -5.78
C ARG A 140 -5.78 -9.80 -7.10
N ASN A 141 -6.17 -9.02 -8.12
CA ASN A 141 -5.57 -9.09 -9.44
C ASN A 141 -5.03 -7.71 -9.86
N GLY A 142 -5.83 -6.65 -9.77
CA GLY A 142 -5.42 -5.28 -10.09
C GLY A 142 -4.68 -4.62 -8.93
N TYR A 143 -3.35 -4.82 -8.80
CA TYR A 143 -2.51 -4.18 -7.78
C TYR A 143 -1.11 -3.84 -8.34
N LYS A 144 -0.36 -2.98 -7.66
CA LYS A 144 0.87 -2.36 -8.18
C LYS A 144 1.90 -3.33 -8.79
N THR A 145 1.96 -4.58 -8.30
CA THR A 145 2.95 -5.58 -8.70
C THR A 145 2.32 -6.86 -9.26
N ASP A 146 1.07 -6.78 -9.73
CA ASP A 146 0.29 -7.89 -10.29
C ASP A 146 0.99 -8.59 -11.46
N LYS A 147 1.62 -7.83 -12.36
CA LYS A 147 2.41 -8.37 -13.47
C LYS A 147 3.55 -9.29 -13.04
N LYS A 148 4.06 -9.12 -11.80
CA LYS A 148 5.15 -9.93 -11.26
C LYS A 148 4.65 -11.15 -10.49
N TYR A 149 3.56 -11.00 -9.74
CA TYR A 149 3.11 -12.01 -8.78
C TYR A 149 1.79 -12.68 -9.18
N GLY A 150 1.06 -12.14 -10.19
CA GLY A 150 -0.23 -12.66 -10.62
C GLY A 150 -1.35 -12.48 -9.59
N GLU A 151 -2.38 -13.32 -9.68
CA GLU A 151 -3.49 -13.33 -8.72
C GLU A 151 -3.01 -13.73 -7.34
N ILE A 152 -3.42 -12.97 -6.31
CA ILE A 152 -3.20 -13.31 -4.90
C ILE A 152 -4.55 -13.62 -4.26
N ILE A 153 -4.70 -14.84 -3.73
CA ILE A 153 -5.89 -15.26 -3.01
C ILE A 153 -5.53 -15.49 -1.54
N PHE A 154 -6.30 -14.90 -0.64
CA PHE A 154 -6.18 -15.14 0.80
C PHE A 154 -7.53 -15.14 1.50
N ASP A 155 -7.66 -16.02 2.52
CA ASP A 155 -8.90 -16.19 3.24
C ASP A 155 -9.14 -15.06 4.23
N ILE A 156 -10.40 -14.66 4.36
CA ILE A 156 -10.86 -13.78 5.43
C ILE A 156 -11.13 -14.67 6.65
N THR A 157 -10.19 -14.66 7.60
CA THR A 157 -10.21 -15.55 8.78
C THR A 157 -10.89 -14.94 9.99
N ASP A 158 -11.04 -13.62 10.05
CA ASP A 158 -11.73 -12.93 11.14
C ASP A 158 -13.22 -13.29 11.15
N LYS A 159 -13.67 -13.93 12.23
CA LYS A 159 -15.04 -14.49 12.34
C LYS A 159 -16.11 -13.41 12.42
N GLU A 160 -15.83 -12.30 13.11
CA GLU A 160 -16.76 -11.19 13.25
C GLU A 160 -16.92 -10.49 11.91
N PHE A 161 -15.82 -10.16 11.27
CA PHE A 161 -15.82 -9.53 9.95
C PHE A 161 -16.48 -10.40 8.87
N ASN A 162 -16.27 -11.71 8.92
CA ASN A 162 -17.00 -12.68 8.07
C ASN A 162 -18.52 -12.56 8.23
N LYS A 163 -19.02 -12.45 9.46
CA LYS A 163 -20.44 -12.30 9.73
C LYS A 163 -20.96 -10.96 9.19
N GLU A 164 -20.22 -9.89 9.40
CA GLU A 164 -20.56 -8.54 8.94
C GLU A 164 -20.65 -8.47 7.42
N LEU A 165 -19.67 -9.04 6.70
CA LEU A 165 -19.68 -9.10 5.24
C LEU A 165 -20.84 -9.89 4.66
N ARG A 166 -21.37 -10.88 5.39
CA ARG A 166 -22.53 -11.67 4.95
C ARG A 166 -23.85 -10.93 5.13
N THR A 167 -23.88 -9.95 6.02
CA THR A 167 -25.09 -9.14 6.31
C THR A 167 -25.12 -7.82 5.54
N TYR A 168 -24.01 -7.44 4.98
CA TYR A 168 -23.88 -6.26 4.10
C TYR A 168 -24.44 -6.52 2.71
#